data_1a2508a742a3d854177950321a3c1793
#
_entry.id   1a2508a742a3d854177950321a3c1793
#
_cell.length_a   1.000
_cell.length_b   1.000
_cell.length_c   1.000
_cell.angle_alpha   90.00
_cell.angle_beta   90.00
_cell.angle_gamma   90.00
#
_symmetry.space_group_name_H-M   'P 1'
#
loop_
_entity.id
_entity.type
_entity.pdbx_description
1 polymer ?
#
loop_
_entity_poly.entity_id
_entity_poly.type
_entity_poly.pdbx_seq_one_letter_code
_entity_poly.pdbx_strand_id
1 'polypeptide(L)' 'MARAGLSRMDIKRARDALLAQGQHPSIDAIRIALGNTGSKSTIHRYLKEL' A
#
# COMPACT_ATOMS: atom_id res chain seq x y z
N MET A 1 15.20 3.60 14.55
CA MET A 1 15.36 2.23 14.11
C MET A 1 14.68 1.99 12.79
N ALA A 2 15.44 1.73 11.79
CA ALA A 2 14.91 1.52 10.45
C ALA A 2 14.27 0.14 10.35
N ARG A 3 13.20 0.06 9.61
CA ARG A 3 12.51 -1.19 9.36
C ARG A 3 12.45 -1.45 7.87
N ALA A 4 12.88 -2.61 7.50
CA ALA A 4 12.82 -3.02 6.12
C ALA A 4 11.48 -3.71 5.88
N GLY A 5 10.92 -3.49 4.72
CA GLY A 5 9.71 -4.16 4.33
C GLY A 5 8.44 -3.42 4.72
N LEU A 6 7.36 -3.91 4.21
CA LEU A 6 6.04 -3.32 4.41
C LEU A 6 5.23 -4.14 5.39
N SER A 7 4.36 -3.48 6.13
CA SER A 7 3.41 -4.16 6.98
C SER A 7 2.02 -3.97 6.38
N ARG A 8 1.09 -4.80 6.88
CA ARG A 8 -0.29 -4.67 6.44
C ARG A 8 -0.86 -3.30 6.75
N MET A 9 -0.43 -2.73 7.88
CA MET A 9 -0.88 -1.40 8.29
C MET A 9 -0.44 -0.33 7.30
N ASP A 10 0.76 -0.45 6.76
CA ASP A 10 1.24 0.49 5.75
C ASP A 10 0.34 0.46 4.53
N ILE A 11 -0.01 -0.73 4.08
CA ILE A 11 -0.87 -0.91 2.91
C ILE A 11 -2.26 -0.33 3.20
N LYS A 12 -2.78 -0.60 4.38
CA LYS A 12 -4.10 -0.10 4.76
C LYS A 12 -4.13 1.42 4.76
N ARG A 13 -3.10 2.04 5.31
CA ARG A 13 -3.01 3.50 5.34
C ARG A 13 -2.97 4.09 3.95
N ALA A 14 -2.18 3.51 3.07
CA ALA A 14 -2.09 3.99 1.71
C ALA A 14 -3.42 3.85 1.00
N ARG A 15 -4.08 2.71 1.19
CA ARG A 15 -5.39 2.48 0.60
C ARG A 15 -6.41 3.49 1.09
N ASP A 16 -6.46 3.69 2.41
CA ASP A 16 -7.43 4.62 2.99
C ASP A 16 -7.17 6.05 2.51
N ALA A 17 -5.91 6.44 2.39
CA ALA A 17 -5.58 7.78 1.91
C ALA A 17 -6.04 7.98 0.47
N LEU A 18 -5.86 6.97 -0.38
CA LEU A 18 -6.29 7.05 -1.76
C LEU A 18 -7.81 7.13 -1.85
N LEU A 19 -8.50 6.33 -1.06
CA LEU A 19 -9.95 6.37 -1.04
C LEU A 19 -10.47 7.73 -0.57
N ALA A 20 -9.80 8.33 0.41
CA ALA A 20 -10.17 9.64 0.92
C ALA A 20 -10.02 10.71 -0.15
N GLN A 21 -9.12 10.50 -1.11
CA GLN A 21 -8.91 11.42 -2.22
C GLN A 21 -9.84 11.13 -3.40
N GLY A 22 -10.69 10.13 -3.25
CA GLY A 22 -11.58 9.74 -4.34
C GLY A 22 -10.89 8.93 -5.43
N GLN A 23 -9.76 8.33 -5.12
CA GLN A 23 -9.00 7.57 -6.10
C GLN A 23 -9.14 6.08 -5.86
N HIS A 24 -9.04 5.32 -6.95
CA HIS A 24 -9.07 3.87 -6.84
C HIS A 24 -7.71 3.37 -6.33
N PRO A 25 -7.69 2.59 -5.24
CA PRO A 25 -6.44 2.12 -4.65
C PRO A 25 -5.88 0.90 -5.39
N SER A 26 -5.38 1.12 -6.59
CA SER A 26 -4.73 0.06 -7.35
C SER A 26 -3.38 -0.27 -6.72
N ILE A 27 -2.81 -1.40 -7.13
CA ILE A 27 -1.51 -1.81 -6.63
C ILE A 27 -0.46 -0.74 -6.94
N ASP A 28 -0.48 -0.21 -8.15
CA ASP A 28 0.47 0.82 -8.54
C ASP A 28 0.26 2.10 -7.74
N ALA A 29 -0.98 2.50 -7.53
CA ALA A 29 -1.28 3.70 -6.76
C ALA A 29 -0.79 3.57 -5.33
N ILE A 30 -1.00 2.41 -4.72
CA ILE A 30 -0.54 2.16 -3.36
C ILE A 30 0.97 2.17 -3.31
N ARG A 31 1.62 1.56 -4.29
CA ARG A 31 3.07 1.53 -4.33
C ARG A 31 3.65 2.93 -4.42
N ILE A 32 3.05 3.78 -5.24
CA ILE A 32 3.48 5.17 -5.35
C ILE A 32 3.26 5.91 -4.04
N ALA A 33 2.13 5.68 -3.40
CA ALA A 33 1.82 6.32 -2.12
C ALA A 33 2.80 5.91 -1.04
N LEU A 34 3.39 4.72 -1.16
CA LEU A 34 4.39 4.23 -0.21
C LEU A 34 5.79 4.67 -0.57
N GLY A 35 5.94 5.51 -1.57
CA GLY A 35 7.26 5.98 -1.98
C GLY A 35 7.97 5.03 -2.93
N ASN A 36 7.23 4.31 -3.74
CA ASN A 36 7.78 3.35 -4.70
C ASN A 36 8.56 2.24 -4.03
N THR A 37 8.11 1.81 -2.86
CA THR A 37 8.79 0.77 -2.12
C THR A 37 7.89 -0.46 -2.01
N GLY A 38 8.52 -1.62 -1.85
CA GLY A 38 7.78 -2.87 -1.76
C GLY A 38 7.52 -3.48 -3.12
N SER A 39 7.24 -4.78 -3.13
CA SER A 39 6.96 -5.48 -4.36
C SER A 39 5.45 -5.52 -4.62
N LYS A 40 5.09 -5.61 -5.89
CA LYS A 40 3.68 -5.70 -6.25
C LYS A 40 3.02 -6.94 -5.67
N SER A 41 3.76 -8.03 -5.61
CA SER A 41 3.23 -9.27 -5.04
C SER A 41 2.86 -9.10 -3.57
N THR A 42 3.72 -8.46 -2.81
CA THR A 42 3.48 -8.22 -1.40
C THR A 42 2.26 -7.32 -1.20
N ILE A 43 2.18 -6.25 -1.98
CA ILE A 43 1.08 -5.32 -1.89
C ILE A 43 -0.24 -6.02 -2.24
N HIS A 44 -0.21 -6.82 -3.29
CA HIS A 44 -1.40 -7.54 -3.73
C HIS A 44 -1.87 -8.50 -2.64
N ARG A 45 -0.94 -9.21 -2.03
CA ARG A 45 -1.29 -10.15 -0.96
C ARG A 45 -1.97 -9.44 0.20
N TYR A 46 -1.40 -8.33 0.64
CA TYR A 46 -1.97 -7.60 1.77
C TYR A 46 -3.33 -7.00 1.43
N LEU A 47 -3.50 -6.53 0.20
CA LEU A 47 -4.78 -6.02 -0.21
C LEU A 47 -5.87 -7.07 -0.16
N LYS A 48 -5.52 -8.31 -0.50
CA LYS A 48 -6.48 -9.40 -0.44
C LYS A 48 -6.88 -9.73 0.99
N GLU A 49 -6.01 -9.44 1.94
CA GLU A 49 -6.27 -9.73 3.33
C GLU A 49 -7.08 -8.63 4.02
N LEU A 50 -7.17 -7.49 3.41
CA LEU A 50 -7.93 -6.39 3.97
C LEU A 50 -9.43 -6.43 3.51
#